data_9bfdb18c3223447990b7abd442a0247a
#
_entry.id   9bfdb18c3223447990b7abd442a0247a
#
_cell.length_a   1.000
_cell.length_b   1.000
_cell.length_c   1.000
_cell.angle_alpha   90.00
_cell.angle_beta   90.00
_cell.angle_gamma   90.00
#
_symmetry.space_group_name_H-M   'P 1'
#
loop_
_entity.id
_entity.type
_entity.pdbx_description
1 polymer ?
#
loop_
_entity_poly.entity_id
_entity_poly.type
_entity_poly.pdbx_seq_one_letter_code
_entity_poly.pdbx_strand_id
1 'polypeptide(L)'
;MHAFLGSSSKPLLPMNIVILDDYQDAVRKLQCAALLDGFTTKVFTNTVKGVGQLAVRLRDADVIVLIRERTPISRQLIEKLPKLKLIAQVGKAGPHIDVQACTDHGVLIAEGVGSPVAPAELTWALIMAATRRLPQYISNLKHGAWQQSGLKTASMPPNFALGTSLRGRTLGIWGYGRIGQLVAGYGKAFGMQVVIWGSESSRIKALQDGYAAAASQESFFTHSDVLSLHLRLNAQTQHIVQSQDLALMKPTALLVNTARAELIAPDALVTALQRGRPGLAAIDVFESEPILQGQSLLRMENCICTPHIGYVEQDSYELYFGAAFDNVRNFAQGTPSNILNPEAAPR
;
A
#
# COMPACT_ATOMS: atom_id res chain seq x y z
N MET A 1 -14.65 -27.00 -46.53
CA MET A 1 -13.80 -25.87 -46.92
C MET A 1 -14.23 -24.68 -46.02
N HIS A 2 -13.70 -24.62 -44.76
CA HIS A 2 -13.99 -23.54 -43.82
C HIS A 2 -12.83 -22.56 -43.88
N ALA A 3 -13.11 -21.35 -44.35
CA ALA A 3 -12.18 -20.24 -44.38
C ALA A 3 -11.95 -19.76 -42.93
N PHE A 4 -10.74 -19.89 -42.43
CA PHE A 4 -10.28 -19.20 -41.26
C PHE A 4 -10.21 -17.70 -41.60
N LEU A 5 -11.15 -16.92 -41.11
CA LEU A 5 -11.05 -15.46 -41.07
C LEU A 5 -9.94 -15.11 -40.07
N GLY A 6 -8.75 -14.86 -40.58
CA GLY A 6 -7.65 -14.28 -39.81
C GLY A 6 -8.05 -12.89 -39.38
N SER A 7 -8.17 -12.68 -38.06
CA SER A 7 -8.26 -11.31 -37.48
C SER A 7 -6.95 -10.60 -37.81
N SER A 8 -6.97 -9.68 -38.75
CA SER A 8 -5.86 -8.77 -39.03
C SER A 8 -5.70 -7.82 -37.84
N SER A 9 -4.88 -8.19 -36.85
CA SER A 9 -4.44 -7.27 -35.83
C SER A 9 -3.69 -6.13 -36.53
N LYS A 10 -4.15 -4.88 -36.37
CA LYS A 10 -3.38 -3.70 -36.81
C LYS A 10 -1.95 -3.82 -36.29
N PRO A 11 -0.94 -3.50 -37.11
CA PRO A 11 0.43 -3.49 -36.64
C PRO A 11 0.56 -2.53 -35.45
N LEU A 12 1.20 -2.98 -34.38
CA LEU A 12 1.46 -2.15 -33.20
C LEU A 12 2.40 -1.00 -33.61
N LEU A 13 2.09 0.22 -33.19
CA LEU A 13 2.99 1.34 -33.35
C LEU A 13 4.25 1.10 -32.50
N PRO A 14 5.46 1.29 -33.04
CA PRO A 14 6.68 1.17 -32.26
C PRO A 14 6.67 2.25 -31.16
N MET A 15 6.77 1.82 -29.91
CA MET A 15 6.77 2.72 -28.74
C MET A 15 7.85 2.32 -27.76
N ASN A 16 8.41 3.34 -27.09
CA ASN A 16 9.34 3.17 -25.98
C ASN A 16 8.56 3.19 -24.65
N ILE A 17 8.54 2.09 -23.97
CA ILE A 17 7.88 1.92 -22.67
C ILE A 17 8.91 1.96 -21.57
N VAL A 18 8.69 2.78 -20.56
CA VAL A 18 9.54 2.83 -19.37
C VAL A 18 8.71 2.44 -18.13
N ILE A 19 9.18 1.43 -17.41
CA ILE A 19 8.61 0.98 -16.15
C ILE A 19 9.53 1.45 -15.02
N LEU A 20 8.99 2.18 -14.05
CA LEU A 20 9.74 2.76 -12.93
C LEU A 20 9.57 1.95 -11.64
N ASP A 21 10.61 1.96 -10.81
CA ASP A 21 10.56 1.53 -9.41
C ASP A 21 10.19 0.06 -9.18
N ASP A 22 10.56 -0.84 -10.10
CA ASP A 22 10.41 -2.29 -9.89
C ASP A 22 11.48 -2.82 -8.93
N TYR A 23 11.35 -2.51 -7.64
CA TYR A 23 12.36 -2.82 -6.61
C TYR A 23 12.66 -4.33 -6.48
N GLN A 24 11.73 -5.19 -6.88
CA GLN A 24 11.87 -6.64 -6.81
C GLN A 24 12.50 -7.24 -8.07
N ASP A 25 12.71 -6.45 -9.14
CA ASP A 25 13.05 -6.93 -10.48
C ASP A 25 12.13 -8.09 -10.92
N ALA A 26 10.84 -7.91 -10.63
CA ALA A 26 9.83 -8.94 -10.83
C ALA A 26 9.13 -8.82 -12.17
N VAL A 27 8.92 -7.60 -12.68
CA VAL A 27 8.05 -7.33 -13.84
C VAL A 27 8.44 -8.16 -15.06
N ARG A 28 9.74 -8.31 -15.32
CA ARG A 28 10.24 -9.10 -16.46
C ARG A 28 9.96 -10.61 -16.36
N LYS A 29 9.62 -11.09 -15.16
CA LYS A 29 9.40 -12.52 -14.85
C LYS A 29 7.93 -12.86 -14.77
N LEU A 30 7.04 -11.86 -14.84
CA LEU A 30 5.59 -12.05 -14.83
C LEU A 30 5.14 -12.65 -16.17
N GLN A 31 4.09 -13.48 -16.12
CA GLN A 31 3.47 -14.02 -17.33
C GLN A 31 2.88 -12.90 -18.19
N CYS A 32 2.29 -11.89 -17.56
CA CYS A 32 1.72 -10.74 -18.25
C CYS A 32 2.77 -9.87 -18.96
N ALA A 33 4.07 -10.02 -18.68
CA ALA A 33 5.14 -9.32 -19.40
C ALA A 33 5.11 -9.60 -20.91
N ALA A 34 4.64 -10.77 -21.34
CA ALA A 34 4.45 -11.13 -22.75
C ALA A 34 3.46 -10.18 -23.49
N LEU A 35 2.61 -9.45 -22.77
CA LEU A 35 1.75 -8.42 -23.34
C LEU A 35 2.54 -7.24 -23.93
N LEU A 36 3.77 -7.07 -23.52
CA LEU A 36 4.67 -6.01 -24.01
C LEU A 36 5.63 -6.50 -25.11
N ASP A 37 5.50 -7.74 -25.57
CA ASP A 37 6.30 -8.25 -26.68
C ASP A 37 6.06 -7.41 -27.94
N GLY A 38 7.15 -7.05 -28.61
CA GLY A 38 7.13 -6.16 -29.78
C GLY A 38 7.32 -4.68 -29.46
N PHE A 39 7.33 -4.27 -28.18
CA PHE A 39 7.69 -2.92 -27.75
C PHE A 39 9.11 -2.85 -27.22
N THR A 40 9.73 -1.67 -27.32
CA THR A 40 11.00 -1.38 -26.65
C THR A 40 10.71 -1.06 -25.20
N THR A 41 10.96 -2.01 -24.28
CA THR A 41 10.65 -1.85 -22.85
C THR A 41 11.90 -1.73 -22.01
N LYS A 42 11.97 -0.67 -21.18
CA LYS A 42 13.04 -0.44 -20.21
C LYS A 42 12.50 -0.45 -18.79
N VAL A 43 13.03 -1.31 -17.92
CA VAL A 43 12.62 -1.43 -16.52
C VAL A 43 13.72 -0.87 -15.61
N PHE A 44 13.35 0.02 -14.69
CA PHE A 44 14.23 0.55 -13.66
C PHE A 44 13.87 -0.06 -12.31
N THR A 45 14.85 -0.68 -11.69
CA THR A 45 14.71 -1.37 -10.39
C THR A 45 15.08 -0.49 -9.18
N ASN A 46 15.49 0.75 -9.45
CA ASN A 46 15.83 1.74 -8.43
C ASN A 46 15.07 3.05 -8.66
N THR A 47 14.85 3.79 -7.57
CA THR A 47 14.18 5.09 -7.65
C THR A 47 15.16 6.25 -7.84
N VAL A 48 14.67 7.34 -8.44
CA VAL A 48 15.26 8.67 -8.43
C VAL A 48 14.15 9.68 -8.14
N LYS A 49 14.42 10.68 -7.30
CA LYS A 49 13.41 11.65 -6.86
C LYS A 49 13.53 13.02 -7.54
N GLY A 50 14.71 13.36 -8.04
CA GLY A 50 14.96 14.66 -8.67
C GLY A 50 14.29 14.78 -10.06
N VAL A 51 13.55 15.86 -10.32
CA VAL A 51 12.89 16.12 -11.61
C VAL A 51 13.88 16.03 -12.78
N GLY A 52 15.10 16.56 -12.63
CA GLY A 52 16.13 16.48 -13.67
C GLY A 52 16.58 15.04 -13.97
N GLN A 53 16.77 14.23 -12.94
CA GLN A 53 17.14 12.82 -13.10
C GLN A 53 16.02 12.00 -13.72
N LEU A 54 14.76 12.25 -13.31
CA LEU A 54 13.59 11.63 -13.93
C LEU A 54 13.45 12.04 -15.39
N ALA A 55 13.63 13.31 -15.73
CA ALA A 55 13.56 13.80 -17.11
C ALA A 55 14.61 13.13 -18.02
N VAL A 56 15.84 12.94 -17.54
CA VAL A 56 16.88 12.19 -18.29
C VAL A 56 16.47 10.71 -18.46
N ARG A 57 15.96 10.08 -17.41
CA ARG A 57 15.53 8.67 -17.42
C ARG A 57 14.37 8.42 -18.38
N LEU A 58 13.46 9.39 -18.51
CA LEU A 58 12.19 9.29 -19.23
C LEU A 58 12.18 10.01 -20.58
N ARG A 59 13.29 10.66 -20.98
CA ARG A 59 13.36 11.55 -22.16
C ARG A 59 12.80 10.95 -23.45
N ASP A 60 13.01 9.66 -23.65
CA ASP A 60 12.61 8.96 -24.88
C ASP A 60 11.36 8.09 -24.70
N ALA A 61 10.70 8.16 -23.54
CA ALA A 61 9.51 7.38 -23.25
C ALA A 61 8.29 7.93 -23.99
N ASP A 62 7.61 7.09 -24.77
CA ASP A 62 6.24 7.33 -25.25
C ASP A 62 5.20 6.95 -24.19
N VAL A 63 5.51 5.94 -23.39
CA VAL A 63 4.65 5.40 -22.33
C VAL A 63 5.44 5.22 -21.05
N ILE A 64 4.85 5.61 -19.93
CA ILE A 64 5.38 5.34 -18.60
C ILE A 64 4.40 4.41 -17.87
N VAL A 65 4.93 3.33 -17.28
CA VAL A 65 4.17 2.47 -16.35
C VAL A 65 4.59 2.84 -14.92
N LEU A 66 3.65 3.30 -14.12
CA LEU A 66 3.86 3.72 -12.74
C LEU A 66 3.41 2.63 -11.77
N ILE A 67 4.29 2.27 -10.85
CA ILE A 67 3.99 1.31 -9.79
C ILE A 67 3.46 2.07 -8.57
N ARG A 68 2.14 2.07 -8.40
CA ARG A 68 1.46 2.74 -7.30
C ARG A 68 1.84 4.24 -7.22
N GLU A 69 2.08 4.75 -6.03
CA GLU A 69 2.38 6.17 -5.78
C GLU A 69 3.88 6.42 -5.58
N ARG A 70 4.76 5.53 -6.13
CA ARG A 70 6.22 5.56 -5.89
C ARG A 70 6.94 6.75 -6.52
N THR A 71 6.49 7.20 -7.70
CA THR A 71 7.09 8.33 -8.42
C THR A 71 6.08 9.44 -8.61
N PRO A 72 6.34 10.67 -8.10
CA PRO A 72 5.50 11.82 -8.38
C PRO A 72 5.70 12.33 -9.82
N ILE A 73 4.61 12.56 -10.52
CA ILE A 73 4.56 13.12 -11.88
C ILE A 73 4.00 14.53 -11.79
N SER A 74 4.91 15.49 -11.61
CA SER A 74 4.57 16.91 -11.51
C SER A 74 4.52 17.58 -12.88
N ARG A 75 3.88 18.77 -12.98
CA ARG A 75 3.88 19.63 -14.18
C ARG A 75 5.28 19.87 -14.69
N GLN A 76 6.23 20.21 -13.83
CA GLN A 76 7.63 20.44 -14.20
C GLN A 76 8.30 19.25 -14.88
N LEU A 77 7.90 18.02 -14.52
CA LEU A 77 8.41 16.81 -15.16
C LEU A 77 7.74 16.61 -16.53
N ILE A 78 6.43 16.76 -16.62
CA ILE A 78 5.66 16.58 -17.87
C ILE A 78 6.14 17.53 -18.96
N GLU A 79 6.44 18.79 -18.62
CA GLU A 79 6.98 19.80 -19.54
C GLU A 79 8.33 19.38 -20.16
N LYS A 80 9.10 18.51 -19.49
CA LYS A 80 10.39 17.98 -19.95
C LYS A 80 10.27 16.68 -20.75
N LEU A 81 9.05 16.16 -20.93
CA LEU A 81 8.79 14.88 -21.58
C LEU A 81 7.93 15.06 -22.85
N PRO A 82 8.47 15.68 -23.91
CA PRO A 82 7.67 16.03 -25.10
C PRO A 82 7.19 14.81 -25.91
N LYS A 83 7.78 13.62 -25.70
CA LYS A 83 7.37 12.37 -26.38
C LYS A 83 6.32 11.60 -25.62
N LEU A 84 6.09 11.92 -24.34
CA LEU A 84 5.16 11.19 -23.49
C LEU A 84 3.73 11.34 -23.96
N LYS A 85 3.03 10.23 -24.14
CA LYS A 85 1.65 10.14 -24.63
C LYS A 85 0.71 9.45 -23.65
N LEU A 86 1.23 8.49 -22.87
CA LEU A 86 0.44 7.69 -21.97
C LEU A 86 1.18 7.44 -20.64
N ILE A 87 0.44 7.57 -19.55
CA ILE A 87 0.81 7.03 -18.25
C ILE A 87 -0.13 5.87 -17.94
N ALA A 88 0.41 4.65 -17.89
CA ALA A 88 -0.34 3.46 -17.46
C ALA A 88 -0.09 3.25 -15.96
N GLN A 89 -1.12 3.52 -15.15
CA GLN A 89 -1.04 3.43 -13.70
C GLN A 89 -1.33 2.02 -13.21
N VAL A 90 -0.42 1.41 -12.49
CA VAL A 90 -0.64 0.14 -11.79
C VAL A 90 -1.53 0.40 -10.57
N GLY A 91 -2.80 0.04 -10.68
CA GLY A 91 -3.86 0.39 -9.74
C GLY A 91 -4.55 1.72 -10.09
N LYS A 92 -5.13 2.37 -9.09
CA LYS A 92 -5.81 3.66 -9.29
C LYS A 92 -4.83 4.83 -9.22
N ALA A 93 -5.07 5.85 -10.01
CA ALA A 93 -4.34 7.10 -9.94
C ALA A 93 -4.60 7.80 -8.60
N GLY A 94 -3.59 8.48 -8.09
CA GLY A 94 -3.62 9.21 -6.83
C GLY A 94 -3.00 10.61 -6.98
N PRO A 95 -2.84 11.34 -5.88
CA PRO A 95 -2.35 12.72 -5.88
C PRO A 95 -0.88 12.86 -6.35
N HIS A 96 -0.17 11.76 -6.55
CA HIS A 96 1.20 11.75 -7.09
C HIS A 96 1.24 12.11 -8.58
N ILE A 97 0.13 12.11 -9.31
CA ILE A 97 0.03 12.51 -10.72
C ILE A 97 -0.71 13.85 -10.81
N ASP A 98 -0.08 14.85 -11.39
CA ASP A 98 -0.73 16.11 -11.78
C ASP A 98 -1.59 15.86 -13.03
N VAL A 99 -2.86 15.48 -12.80
CA VAL A 99 -3.82 15.13 -13.84
C VAL A 99 -4.07 16.30 -14.78
N GLN A 100 -4.17 17.53 -14.24
CA GLN A 100 -4.39 18.73 -15.06
C GLN A 100 -3.20 18.99 -15.97
N ALA A 101 -1.96 18.86 -15.46
CA ALA A 101 -0.78 19.02 -16.30
C ALA A 101 -0.69 17.95 -17.39
N CYS A 102 -1.06 16.69 -17.11
CA CYS A 102 -1.15 15.65 -18.11
C CYS A 102 -2.15 16.05 -19.23
N THR A 103 -3.33 16.51 -18.85
CA THR A 103 -4.39 16.95 -19.77
C THR A 103 -3.92 18.11 -20.64
N ASP A 104 -3.35 19.16 -20.03
CA ASP A 104 -2.84 20.35 -20.74
C ASP A 104 -1.76 20.01 -21.79
N HIS A 105 -1.01 18.92 -21.54
CA HIS A 105 0.06 18.47 -22.43
C HIS A 105 -0.31 17.28 -23.32
N GLY A 106 -1.58 16.89 -23.38
CA GLY A 106 -2.05 15.80 -24.24
C GLY A 106 -1.54 14.42 -23.83
N VAL A 107 -1.26 14.22 -22.53
CA VAL A 107 -0.83 12.93 -21.98
C VAL A 107 -2.04 12.24 -21.36
N LEU A 108 -2.41 11.08 -21.90
CA LEU A 108 -3.49 10.26 -21.33
C LEU A 108 -3.02 9.54 -20.06
N ILE A 109 -3.95 9.32 -19.13
CA ILE A 109 -3.72 8.55 -17.92
C ILE A 109 -4.70 7.37 -17.94
N ALA A 110 -4.19 6.14 -18.03
CA ALA A 110 -4.98 4.93 -17.95
C ALA A 110 -4.86 4.31 -16.55
N GLU A 111 -5.99 4.05 -15.90
CA GLU A 111 -6.04 3.43 -14.59
C GLU A 111 -6.09 1.90 -14.67
N GLY A 112 -5.41 1.25 -13.73
CA GLY A 112 -5.49 -0.18 -13.54
C GLY A 112 -6.55 -0.60 -12.51
N VAL A 113 -6.48 -1.86 -12.13
CA VAL A 113 -7.35 -2.51 -11.14
C VAL A 113 -6.63 -2.67 -9.80
N GLY A 114 -7.36 -3.12 -8.78
CA GLY A 114 -6.81 -3.40 -7.46
C GLY A 114 -7.61 -4.48 -6.72
N SER A 115 -6.88 -5.35 -6.00
CA SER A 115 -7.45 -6.39 -5.13
C SER A 115 -7.25 -5.99 -3.66
N PRO A 116 -8.22 -6.24 -2.78
CA PRO A 116 -8.09 -6.03 -1.34
C PRO A 116 -7.40 -7.20 -0.62
N VAL A 117 -7.18 -8.33 -1.30
CA VAL A 117 -6.78 -9.60 -0.67
C VAL A 117 -5.37 -9.49 -0.09
N ALA A 118 -4.36 -9.23 -0.91
CA ALA A 118 -2.97 -9.17 -0.47
C ALA A 118 -2.73 -8.16 0.68
N PRO A 119 -3.25 -6.90 0.63
CA PRO A 119 -3.09 -5.99 1.75
C PRO A 119 -3.81 -6.46 3.02
N ALA A 120 -4.94 -7.18 2.90
CA ALA A 120 -5.62 -7.75 4.06
C ALA A 120 -4.81 -8.90 4.68
N GLU A 121 -4.24 -9.76 3.85
CA GLU A 121 -3.38 -10.86 4.29
C GLU A 121 -2.08 -10.37 4.93
N LEU A 122 -1.42 -9.34 4.35
CA LEU A 122 -0.26 -8.73 5.00
C LEU A 122 -0.62 -8.12 6.35
N THR A 123 -1.76 -7.41 6.43
CA THR A 123 -2.25 -6.87 7.72
C THR A 123 -2.38 -7.98 8.75
N TRP A 124 -2.98 -9.10 8.37
CA TRP A 124 -3.15 -10.24 9.24
C TRP A 124 -1.82 -10.90 9.63
N ALA A 125 -0.93 -11.07 8.67
CA ALA A 125 0.43 -11.58 8.92
C ALA A 125 1.20 -10.69 9.92
N LEU A 126 1.09 -9.37 9.80
CA LEU A 126 1.71 -8.42 10.73
C LEU A 126 1.08 -8.49 12.13
N ILE A 127 -0.24 -8.65 12.24
CA ILE A 127 -0.92 -8.88 13.53
C ILE A 127 -0.35 -10.16 14.19
N MET A 128 -0.29 -11.25 13.45
CA MET A 128 0.25 -12.52 13.97
C MET A 128 1.74 -12.42 14.32
N ALA A 129 2.53 -11.79 13.46
CA ALA A 129 3.97 -11.62 13.70
C ALA A 129 4.24 -10.75 14.94
N ALA A 130 3.51 -9.65 15.11
CA ALA A 130 3.66 -8.75 16.25
C ALA A 130 3.21 -9.39 17.55
N THR A 131 2.02 -10.00 17.58
CA THR A 131 1.46 -10.62 18.78
C THR A 131 2.26 -11.85 19.24
N ARG A 132 2.92 -12.56 18.32
CA ARG A 132 3.76 -13.72 18.62
C ARG A 132 5.27 -13.42 18.68
N ARG A 133 5.68 -12.15 18.49
CA ARG A 133 7.08 -11.73 18.52
C ARG A 133 7.96 -12.44 17.49
N LEU A 134 7.41 -12.84 16.35
CA LEU A 134 8.13 -13.68 15.39
C LEU A 134 9.44 -13.06 14.89
N PRO A 135 9.50 -11.77 14.48
CA PRO A 135 10.75 -11.17 14.00
C PRO A 135 11.86 -11.21 15.04
N GLN A 136 11.52 -10.93 16.31
CA GLN A 136 12.48 -10.92 17.43
C GLN A 136 13.00 -12.33 17.70
N TYR A 137 12.12 -13.32 17.82
CA TYR A 137 12.53 -14.72 18.05
C TYR A 137 13.37 -15.27 16.89
N ILE A 138 12.97 -14.97 15.64
CA ILE A 138 13.72 -15.41 14.44
C ILE A 138 15.11 -14.77 14.42
N SER A 139 15.20 -13.46 14.65
CA SER A 139 16.49 -12.75 14.69
C SER A 139 17.39 -13.30 15.79
N ASN A 140 16.87 -13.43 17.01
CA ASN A 140 17.64 -13.90 18.17
C ASN A 140 18.11 -15.34 18.00
N LEU A 141 17.27 -16.22 17.44
CA LEU A 141 17.66 -17.60 17.15
C LEU A 141 18.82 -17.69 16.17
N LYS A 142 18.88 -16.85 15.13
CA LYS A 142 20.01 -16.78 14.21
C LYS A 142 21.32 -16.38 14.90
N HIS A 143 21.23 -15.71 16.05
CA HIS A 143 22.40 -15.32 16.87
C HIS A 143 22.59 -16.27 18.08
N GLY A 144 21.99 -17.46 18.08
CA GLY A 144 22.17 -18.50 19.09
C GLY A 144 21.37 -18.34 20.37
N ALA A 145 20.45 -17.37 20.44
CA ALA A 145 19.60 -17.16 21.62
C ALA A 145 18.32 -18.01 21.54
N TRP A 146 18.23 -19.02 22.43
CA TRP A 146 17.09 -19.93 22.49
C TRP A 146 15.95 -19.34 23.31
N GLN A 147 14.72 -19.25 22.71
CA GLN A 147 13.49 -18.77 23.36
C GLN A 147 13.58 -17.32 23.95
N GLN A 148 14.41 -16.46 23.41
CA GLN A 148 14.53 -15.06 23.82
C GLN A 148 13.93 -14.14 22.75
N SER A 149 13.01 -13.25 23.15
CA SER A 149 12.33 -12.29 22.27
C SER A 149 12.80 -10.84 22.42
N GLY A 150 13.70 -10.55 23.36
CA GLY A 150 14.23 -9.20 23.58
C GLY A 150 15.34 -9.18 24.62
N LEU A 151 16.20 -8.15 24.52
CA LEU A 151 17.37 -7.99 25.39
C LEU A 151 17.12 -7.03 26.57
N LYS A 152 16.08 -6.20 26.52
CA LYS A 152 15.79 -5.15 27.50
C LYS A 152 14.34 -5.20 28.00
N THR A 153 13.98 -6.28 28.65
CA THR A 153 12.61 -6.48 29.15
C THR A 153 12.21 -5.52 30.28
N ALA A 154 13.16 -4.94 31.01
CA ALA A 154 12.88 -4.10 32.18
C ALA A 154 12.20 -2.76 31.85
N SER A 155 12.39 -2.21 30.65
CA SER A 155 11.80 -0.94 30.21
C SER A 155 10.59 -1.11 29.28
N MET A 156 10.18 -2.35 29.02
CA MET A 156 9.13 -2.68 28.08
C MET A 156 7.79 -2.93 28.79
N PRO A 157 6.65 -2.83 28.08
CA PRO A 157 5.36 -3.10 28.69
C PRO A 157 5.27 -4.48 29.33
N PRO A 158 4.38 -4.67 30.33
CA PRO A 158 4.13 -5.99 30.91
C PRO A 158 3.89 -7.05 29.83
N ASN A 159 4.48 -8.22 30.00
CA ASN A 159 4.43 -9.34 29.06
C ASN A 159 5.12 -9.12 27.71
N PHE A 160 5.96 -8.10 27.56
CA PHE A 160 6.68 -7.87 26.30
C PHE A 160 7.49 -9.09 25.85
N ALA A 161 8.08 -9.83 26.78
CA ALA A 161 8.85 -11.04 26.49
C ALA A 161 8.00 -12.21 25.97
N LEU A 162 6.73 -12.27 26.32
CA LEU A 162 5.82 -13.33 25.90
C LEU A 162 4.88 -12.84 24.79
N GLY A 163 4.63 -13.68 23.82
CA GLY A 163 3.55 -13.46 22.86
C GLY A 163 2.17 -13.62 23.51
N THR A 164 1.14 -13.13 22.81
CA THR A 164 -0.25 -13.22 23.22
C THR A 164 -1.08 -13.96 22.17
N SER A 165 -2.09 -14.72 22.61
CA SER A 165 -3.09 -15.28 21.71
C SER A 165 -4.16 -14.24 21.38
N LEU A 166 -4.79 -14.36 20.20
CA LEU A 166 -5.81 -13.41 19.74
C LEU A 166 -7.22 -13.77 20.24
N ARG A 167 -7.48 -15.04 20.53
CA ARG A 167 -8.80 -15.53 20.94
C ARG A 167 -9.35 -14.78 22.16
N GLY A 168 -10.58 -14.30 22.06
CA GLY A 168 -11.26 -13.54 23.11
C GLY A 168 -10.82 -12.07 23.23
N ARG A 169 -9.82 -11.62 22.44
CA ARG A 169 -9.37 -10.23 22.43
C ARG A 169 -10.18 -9.38 21.46
N THR A 170 -10.14 -8.07 21.63
CA THR A 170 -10.86 -7.11 20.82
C THR A 170 -10.00 -6.64 19.65
N LEU A 171 -10.51 -6.84 18.42
CA LEU A 171 -9.96 -6.27 17.19
C LEU A 171 -10.78 -5.02 16.80
N GLY A 172 -10.21 -3.85 16.98
CA GLY A 172 -10.73 -2.60 16.46
C GLY A 172 -10.31 -2.38 15.01
N ILE A 173 -11.28 -2.10 14.14
CA ILE A 173 -11.02 -1.79 12.73
C ILE A 173 -11.55 -0.39 12.45
N TRP A 174 -10.64 0.52 12.07
CA TRP A 174 -11.02 1.86 11.63
C TRP A 174 -11.10 1.91 10.11
N GLY A 175 -12.31 1.98 9.60
CA GLY A 175 -12.61 1.92 8.16
C GLY A 175 -13.08 0.55 7.70
N TYR A 176 -14.37 0.43 7.36
CA TYR A 176 -15.01 -0.82 6.98
C TYR A 176 -15.20 -0.92 5.45
N GLY A 177 -14.12 -0.60 4.71
CA GLY A 177 -14.01 -0.80 3.27
C GLY A 177 -13.65 -2.25 2.89
N ARG A 178 -13.30 -2.50 1.63
CA ARG A 178 -12.99 -3.84 1.12
C ARG A 178 -11.93 -4.59 1.93
N ILE A 179 -10.84 -3.90 2.33
CA ILE A 179 -9.75 -4.49 3.14
C ILE A 179 -10.24 -4.72 4.57
N GLY A 180 -10.85 -3.71 5.21
CA GLY A 180 -11.33 -3.82 6.58
C GLY A 180 -12.36 -4.93 6.76
N GLN A 181 -13.21 -5.21 5.77
CA GLN A 181 -14.16 -6.33 5.79
C GLN A 181 -13.45 -7.70 5.81
N LEU A 182 -12.39 -7.87 5.00
CA LEU A 182 -11.59 -9.11 5.00
C LEU A 182 -10.90 -9.32 6.36
N VAL A 183 -10.25 -8.27 6.86
CA VAL A 183 -9.56 -8.33 8.17
C VAL A 183 -10.55 -8.60 9.31
N ALA A 184 -11.77 -8.05 9.25
CA ALA A 184 -12.84 -8.39 10.19
C ALA A 184 -13.20 -9.89 10.16
N GLY A 185 -13.31 -10.45 8.95
CA GLY A 185 -13.53 -11.88 8.75
C GLY A 185 -12.42 -12.74 9.34
N TYR A 186 -11.15 -12.35 9.15
CA TYR A 186 -10.02 -13.05 9.76
C TYR A 186 -10.07 -12.98 11.29
N GLY A 187 -10.33 -11.80 11.86
CA GLY A 187 -10.48 -11.63 13.31
C GLY A 187 -11.57 -12.53 13.88
N LYS A 188 -12.74 -12.59 13.22
CA LYS A 188 -13.84 -13.49 13.61
C LYS A 188 -13.43 -14.97 13.58
N ALA A 189 -12.73 -15.40 12.52
CA ALA A 189 -12.23 -16.76 12.38
C ALA A 189 -11.23 -17.16 13.48
N PHE A 190 -10.46 -16.20 13.99
CA PHE A 190 -9.54 -16.38 15.12
C PHE A 190 -10.21 -16.23 16.50
N GLY A 191 -11.53 -16.07 16.54
CA GLY A 191 -12.30 -15.96 17.78
C GLY A 191 -12.12 -14.64 18.52
N MET A 192 -11.80 -13.56 17.80
CA MET A 192 -11.74 -12.19 18.34
C MET A 192 -13.14 -11.55 18.41
N GLN A 193 -13.29 -10.58 19.29
CA GLN A 193 -14.41 -9.64 19.29
C GLN A 193 -14.07 -8.50 18.33
N VAL A 194 -14.79 -8.43 17.20
CA VAL A 194 -14.50 -7.42 16.17
C VAL A 194 -15.40 -6.20 16.37
N VAL A 195 -14.78 -5.03 16.49
CA VAL A 195 -15.43 -3.74 16.72
C VAL A 195 -15.02 -2.77 15.61
N ILE A 196 -16.02 -2.18 14.94
CA ILE A 196 -15.78 -1.27 13.81
C ILE A 196 -15.98 0.19 14.25
N TRP A 197 -15.06 1.05 13.79
CA TRP A 197 -15.16 2.50 13.89
C TRP A 197 -15.01 3.13 12.49
N GLY A 198 -15.64 4.28 12.28
CA GLY A 198 -15.59 5.01 11.01
C GLY A 198 -16.85 5.83 10.77
N SER A 199 -17.16 6.13 9.49
CA SER A 199 -18.37 6.85 9.11
C SER A 199 -19.61 6.12 9.57
N GLU A 200 -20.72 6.83 9.68
CA GLU A 200 -22.02 6.25 10.05
C GLU A 200 -22.40 5.09 9.12
N SER A 201 -22.23 5.26 7.81
CA SER A 201 -22.49 4.21 6.83
C SER A 201 -21.62 2.95 7.05
N SER A 202 -20.34 3.12 7.43
CA SER A 202 -19.46 2.00 7.76
C SER A 202 -19.92 1.24 9.01
N ARG A 203 -20.38 1.97 10.04
CA ARG A 203 -20.89 1.38 11.28
C ARG A 203 -22.22 0.65 11.06
N ILE A 204 -23.13 1.23 10.30
CA ILE A 204 -24.41 0.58 9.94
C ILE A 204 -24.14 -0.71 9.17
N LYS A 205 -23.26 -0.65 8.15
CA LYS A 205 -22.90 -1.85 7.38
C LYS A 205 -22.26 -2.93 8.27
N ALA A 206 -21.40 -2.56 9.18
CA ALA A 206 -20.79 -3.51 10.12
C ALA A 206 -21.82 -4.22 11.00
N LEU A 207 -22.81 -3.48 11.53
CA LEU A 207 -23.92 -4.06 12.29
C LEU A 207 -24.74 -5.05 11.46
N GLN A 208 -25.02 -4.71 10.19
CA GLN A 208 -25.73 -5.61 9.25
C GLN A 208 -24.94 -6.90 8.97
N ASP A 209 -23.60 -6.79 8.91
CA ASP A 209 -22.69 -7.94 8.70
C ASP A 209 -22.45 -8.73 10.02
N GLY A 210 -23.11 -8.35 11.15
CA GLY A 210 -23.02 -9.05 12.43
C GLY A 210 -21.78 -8.74 13.27
N TYR A 211 -21.17 -7.55 13.06
CA TYR A 211 -20.09 -7.02 13.88
C TYR A 211 -20.58 -5.92 14.82
N ALA A 212 -19.85 -5.65 15.90
CA ALA A 212 -20.15 -4.52 16.77
C ALA A 212 -19.61 -3.20 16.18
N ALA A 213 -20.29 -2.09 16.51
CA ALA A 213 -19.78 -0.75 16.26
C ALA A 213 -19.39 -0.08 17.57
N ALA A 214 -18.26 0.63 17.58
CA ALA A 214 -17.84 1.39 18.76
C ALA A 214 -18.81 2.55 19.03
N ALA A 215 -19.07 2.82 20.31
CA ALA A 215 -19.96 3.92 20.73
C ALA A 215 -19.32 5.30 20.51
N SER A 216 -18.00 5.39 20.67
CA SER A 216 -17.21 6.61 20.46
C SER A 216 -15.77 6.26 20.02
N GLN A 217 -15.05 7.26 19.49
CA GLN A 217 -13.62 7.12 19.19
C GLN A 217 -12.81 6.78 20.45
N GLU A 218 -13.09 7.43 21.56
CA GLU A 218 -12.46 7.14 22.86
C GLU A 218 -12.65 5.68 23.26
N SER A 219 -13.89 5.19 23.24
CA SER A 219 -14.21 3.79 23.52
C SER A 219 -13.48 2.82 22.59
N PHE A 220 -13.39 3.18 21.29
CA PHE A 220 -12.71 2.39 20.29
C PHE A 220 -11.21 2.21 20.60
N PHE A 221 -10.50 3.29 20.95
CA PHE A 221 -9.08 3.22 21.33
C PHE A 221 -8.87 2.51 22.67
N THR A 222 -9.70 2.79 23.67
CA THR A 222 -9.54 2.26 25.03
C THR A 222 -9.74 0.74 25.09
N HIS A 223 -10.69 0.21 24.32
CA HIS A 223 -11.06 -1.20 24.44
C HIS A 223 -10.31 -2.11 23.46
N SER A 224 -9.69 -1.59 22.41
CA SER A 224 -8.99 -2.40 21.42
C SER A 224 -7.72 -3.03 22.00
N ASP A 225 -7.56 -4.34 21.80
CA ASP A 225 -6.29 -5.05 22.04
C ASP A 225 -5.41 -5.02 20.78
N VAL A 226 -6.04 -5.06 19.61
CA VAL A 226 -5.44 -4.80 18.30
C VAL A 226 -6.28 -3.74 17.61
N LEU A 227 -5.67 -2.65 17.16
CA LEU A 227 -6.33 -1.59 16.40
C LEU A 227 -5.69 -1.49 15.02
N SER A 228 -6.49 -1.66 13.97
CA SER A 228 -6.01 -1.67 12.58
C SER A 228 -6.66 -0.56 11.77
N LEU A 229 -5.83 0.23 11.05
CA LEU A 229 -6.26 1.37 10.24
C LEU A 229 -6.48 0.94 8.79
N HIS A 230 -7.67 1.21 8.23
CA HIS A 230 -8.07 0.89 6.86
C HIS A 230 -8.79 2.05 6.17
N LEU A 231 -8.40 3.27 6.51
CA LEU A 231 -8.93 4.49 5.92
C LEU A 231 -8.20 4.86 4.63
N ARG A 232 -8.94 5.47 3.71
CA ARG A 232 -8.34 6.15 2.56
C ARG A 232 -7.81 7.51 3.02
N LEU A 233 -6.60 7.87 2.60
CA LEU A 233 -6.04 9.19 2.86
C LEU A 233 -6.73 10.25 1.99
N ASN A 234 -7.21 11.29 2.64
CA ASN A 234 -7.75 12.50 2.03
C ASN A 234 -7.67 13.66 3.05
N ALA A 235 -8.10 14.86 2.70
CA ALA A 235 -8.03 16.02 3.58
C ALA A 235 -8.79 15.84 4.92
N GLN A 236 -9.81 14.98 4.98
CA GLN A 236 -10.59 14.72 6.19
C GLN A 236 -9.98 13.63 7.08
N THR A 237 -9.17 12.74 6.50
CA THR A 237 -8.57 11.61 7.21
C THR A 237 -7.08 11.82 7.51
N GLN A 238 -6.47 12.84 6.90
CA GLN A 238 -5.09 13.21 7.21
C GLN A 238 -4.98 13.60 8.68
N HIS A 239 -4.02 12.97 9.38
CA HIS A 239 -3.77 13.17 10.81
C HIS A 239 -4.99 12.92 11.70
N ILE A 240 -5.89 12.04 11.29
CA ILE A 240 -7.11 11.73 12.05
C ILE A 240 -6.82 11.01 13.37
N VAL A 241 -5.68 10.31 13.46
CA VAL A 241 -5.17 9.69 14.70
C VAL A 241 -4.19 10.65 15.37
N GLN A 242 -4.53 11.11 16.56
CA GLN A 242 -3.75 12.06 17.32
C GLN A 242 -3.01 11.39 18.49
N SER A 243 -2.03 12.10 19.07
CA SER A 243 -1.28 11.62 20.25
C SER A 243 -2.18 11.29 21.44
N GLN A 244 -3.27 12.03 21.63
CA GLN A 244 -4.25 11.79 22.66
C GLN A 244 -5.02 10.48 22.46
N ASP A 245 -5.33 10.13 21.21
CA ASP A 245 -6.00 8.87 20.87
C ASP A 245 -5.10 7.68 21.20
N LEU A 246 -3.82 7.77 20.81
CA LEU A 246 -2.83 6.74 21.09
C LEU A 246 -2.61 6.55 22.59
N ALA A 247 -2.65 7.62 23.37
CA ALA A 247 -2.50 7.59 24.84
C ALA A 247 -3.65 6.82 25.53
N LEU A 248 -4.81 6.70 24.92
CA LEU A 248 -5.95 5.91 25.42
C LEU A 248 -5.74 4.41 25.26
N MET A 249 -4.86 3.98 24.34
CA MET A 249 -4.64 2.56 24.08
C MET A 249 -4.04 1.84 25.31
N LYS A 250 -4.31 0.55 25.42
CA LYS A 250 -3.74 -0.31 26.46
C LYS A 250 -2.21 -0.39 26.29
N PRO A 251 -1.43 -0.51 27.39
CA PRO A 251 0.02 -0.78 27.30
C PRO A 251 0.36 -2.09 26.59
N THR A 252 -0.59 -3.01 26.51
CA THR A 252 -0.44 -4.32 25.82
C THR A 252 -1.01 -4.30 24.40
N ALA A 253 -1.62 -3.19 23.97
CA ALA A 253 -2.27 -3.10 22.66
C ALA A 253 -1.26 -3.01 21.51
N LEU A 254 -1.70 -3.49 20.35
CA LEU A 254 -1.01 -3.43 19.08
C LEU A 254 -1.74 -2.43 18.16
N LEU A 255 -1.03 -1.42 17.66
CA LEU A 255 -1.49 -0.59 16.55
C LEU A 255 -0.94 -1.13 15.23
N VAL A 256 -1.81 -1.28 14.22
CA VAL A 256 -1.43 -1.73 12.87
C VAL A 256 -1.81 -0.67 11.83
N ASN A 257 -0.83 -0.26 11.02
CA ASN A 257 -1.07 0.65 9.91
C ASN A 257 -0.44 0.14 8.62
N THR A 258 -1.27 -0.43 7.77
CA THR A 258 -0.95 -0.86 6.40
C THR A 258 -1.67 0.00 5.35
N ALA A 259 -2.23 1.13 5.78
CA ALA A 259 -2.99 2.03 4.92
C ALA A 259 -2.14 3.20 4.41
N ARG A 260 -1.93 4.25 5.23
CA ARG A 260 -1.09 5.41 4.93
C ARG A 260 -0.50 5.97 6.23
N ALA A 261 0.76 6.38 6.19
CA ALA A 261 1.44 6.94 7.36
C ALA A 261 0.76 8.23 7.86
N GLU A 262 0.34 9.07 6.93
CA GLU A 262 -0.26 10.38 7.19
C GLU A 262 -1.66 10.31 7.83
N LEU A 263 -2.21 9.13 8.06
CA LEU A 263 -3.40 8.98 8.91
C LEU A 263 -3.08 9.28 10.38
N ILE A 264 -1.82 9.11 10.77
CA ILE A 264 -1.34 9.41 12.13
C ILE A 264 -0.64 10.77 12.10
N ALA A 265 -0.88 11.59 13.11
CA ALA A 265 -0.20 12.87 13.23
C ALA A 265 1.33 12.71 13.31
N PRO A 266 2.11 13.65 12.75
CA PRO A 266 3.57 13.58 12.78
C PRO A 266 4.10 13.33 14.20
N ASP A 267 5.13 12.48 14.33
CA ASP A 267 5.79 12.10 15.58
C ASP A 267 4.89 11.45 16.65
N ALA A 268 3.56 11.42 16.44
CA ALA A 268 2.63 10.91 17.44
C ALA A 268 2.89 9.43 17.78
N LEU A 269 3.12 8.60 16.77
CA LEU A 269 3.37 7.18 16.99
C LEU A 269 4.71 6.91 17.69
N VAL A 270 5.78 7.59 17.29
CA VAL A 270 7.10 7.45 17.91
C VAL A 270 7.01 7.82 19.40
N THR A 271 6.40 8.96 19.70
CA THR A 271 6.20 9.43 21.07
C THR A 271 5.34 8.46 21.89
N ALA A 272 4.27 7.95 21.31
CA ALA A 272 3.36 7.01 21.95
C ALA A 272 4.05 5.69 22.30
N LEU A 273 4.81 5.12 21.36
CA LEU A 273 5.58 3.90 21.57
C LEU A 273 6.68 4.07 22.64
N GLN A 274 7.33 5.22 22.70
CA GLN A 274 8.30 5.57 23.76
C GLN A 274 7.64 5.63 25.14
N ARG A 275 6.38 6.09 25.21
CA ARG A 275 5.57 6.10 26.43
C ARG A 275 4.91 4.76 26.76
N GLY A 276 5.03 3.78 25.86
CA GLY A 276 4.47 2.45 26.03
C GLY A 276 2.94 2.36 25.84
N ARG A 277 2.32 3.30 25.15
CA ARG A 277 0.88 3.29 24.80
C ARG A 277 0.65 3.82 23.38
N PRO A 278 0.35 2.91 22.39
CA PRO A 278 0.27 1.46 22.51
C PRO A 278 1.62 0.85 22.86
N GLY A 279 1.61 -0.37 23.44
CA GLY A 279 2.84 -1.10 23.72
C GLY A 279 3.56 -1.61 22.49
N LEU A 280 2.84 -1.79 21.37
CA LEU A 280 3.34 -2.36 20.13
C LEU A 280 2.79 -1.63 18.91
N ALA A 281 3.58 -1.62 17.82
CA ALA A 281 3.10 -1.25 16.50
C ALA A 281 3.59 -2.23 15.41
N ALA A 282 2.83 -2.30 14.30
CA ALA A 282 3.20 -2.98 13.08
C ALA A 282 2.84 -2.07 11.89
N ILE A 283 3.86 -1.61 11.15
CA ILE A 283 3.75 -0.53 10.18
C ILE A 283 4.30 -0.99 8.84
N ASP A 284 3.50 -0.81 7.78
CA ASP A 284 3.92 -1.09 6.40
C ASP A 284 4.09 0.18 5.56
N VAL A 285 3.80 1.36 6.12
CA VAL A 285 3.77 2.63 5.40
C VAL A 285 4.51 3.74 6.14
N PHE A 286 5.14 4.67 5.39
CA PHE A 286 5.97 5.72 5.95
C PHE A 286 5.73 7.05 5.22
N GLU A 287 5.92 8.18 5.90
CA GLU A 287 5.73 9.52 5.34
C GLU A 287 6.69 9.81 4.18
N SER A 288 7.88 9.23 4.21
CA SER A 288 8.85 9.33 3.12
C SER A 288 9.31 7.95 2.69
N GLU A 289 8.98 7.58 1.47
CA GLU A 289 9.32 6.29 0.85
C GLU A 289 10.17 6.50 -0.41
N PRO A 290 11.19 5.66 -0.66
CA PRO A 290 11.79 4.66 0.23
C PRO A 290 12.36 5.26 1.50
N ILE A 291 12.30 4.51 2.61
CA ILE A 291 12.84 4.95 3.89
C ILE A 291 14.35 5.08 3.82
N LEU A 292 14.88 6.19 4.35
CA LEU A 292 16.31 6.37 4.59
C LEU A 292 16.70 5.73 5.93
N GLN A 293 17.96 5.29 6.03
CA GLN A 293 18.50 4.79 7.30
C GLN A 293 18.39 5.86 8.38
N GLY A 294 18.02 5.46 9.59
CA GLY A 294 17.97 6.36 10.74
C GLY A 294 16.58 6.75 11.20
N GLN A 295 15.51 6.32 10.52
CA GLN A 295 14.15 6.58 11.00
C GLN A 295 13.89 5.89 12.34
N SER A 296 13.26 6.63 13.27
CA SER A 296 13.08 6.20 14.66
C SER A 296 12.34 4.88 14.79
N LEU A 297 11.26 4.66 14.03
CA LEU A 297 10.46 3.44 14.08
C LEU A 297 11.26 2.16 13.77
N LEU A 298 12.26 2.25 12.86
CA LEU A 298 13.12 1.10 12.51
C LEU A 298 14.05 0.66 13.65
N ARG A 299 14.28 1.52 14.64
CA ARG A 299 15.16 1.26 15.79
C ARG A 299 14.41 0.83 17.04
N MET A 300 13.07 0.86 16.97
CA MET A 300 12.23 0.53 18.13
C MET A 300 11.95 -0.98 18.18
N GLU A 301 12.30 -1.62 19.29
CA GLU A 301 12.04 -3.06 19.50
C GLU A 301 10.55 -3.41 19.54
N ASN A 302 9.71 -2.42 19.90
CA ASN A 302 8.26 -2.57 19.98
C ASN A 302 7.54 -2.13 18.69
N CYS A 303 8.27 -1.94 17.58
CA CYS A 303 7.70 -1.66 16.26
C CYS A 303 8.20 -2.66 15.22
N ILE A 304 7.29 -3.33 14.52
CA ILE A 304 7.61 -4.13 13.35
C ILE A 304 7.36 -3.26 12.13
N CYS A 305 8.35 -3.16 11.24
CA CYS A 305 8.29 -2.37 10.02
C CYS A 305 8.49 -3.25 8.80
N THR A 306 7.62 -3.10 7.78
CA THR A 306 7.78 -3.69 6.45
C THR A 306 7.78 -2.59 5.39
N PRO A 307 8.49 -2.76 4.25
CA PRO A 307 8.76 -1.68 3.31
C PRO A 307 7.64 -1.51 2.27
N HIS A 308 6.42 -1.22 2.72
CA HIS A 308 5.22 -0.98 1.90
C HIS A 308 4.96 -2.10 0.89
N ILE A 309 4.82 -3.32 1.42
CA ILE A 309 4.68 -4.54 0.63
C ILE A 309 3.26 -5.12 0.61
N GLY A 310 2.26 -4.36 1.04
CA GLY A 310 0.87 -4.82 1.13
C GLY A 310 0.29 -5.41 -0.16
N TYR A 311 0.80 -5.02 -1.31
CA TYR A 311 0.39 -5.53 -2.63
C TYR A 311 1.51 -6.30 -3.34
N VAL A 312 2.68 -6.46 -2.71
CA VAL A 312 3.87 -7.06 -3.31
C VAL A 312 3.80 -8.57 -3.15
N GLU A 313 3.02 -9.20 -4.01
CA GLU A 313 2.91 -10.65 -4.15
C GLU A 313 2.53 -11.03 -5.60
N GLN A 314 2.69 -12.28 -5.97
CA GLN A 314 2.67 -12.73 -7.35
C GLN A 314 1.33 -12.48 -8.06
N ASP A 315 0.21 -12.88 -7.44
CA ASP A 315 -1.11 -12.80 -8.06
C ASP A 315 -1.56 -11.34 -8.23
N SER A 316 -1.26 -10.48 -7.25
CA SER A 316 -1.50 -9.03 -7.37
C SER A 316 -0.64 -8.42 -8.47
N TYR A 317 0.62 -8.83 -8.59
CA TYR A 317 1.49 -8.31 -9.66
C TYR A 317 0.97 -8.74 -11.03
N GLU A 318 0.62 -10.02 -11.24
CA GLU A 318 0.03 -10.47 -12.50
C GLU A 318 -1.26 -9.71 -12.83
N LEU A 319 -2.17 -9.55 -11.86
CA LEU A 319 -3.42 -8.82 -12.02
C LEU A 319 -3.18 -7.33 -12.36
N TYR A 320 -2.31 -6.66 -11.60
CA TYR A 320 -2.14 -5.22 -11.68
C TYR A 320 -1.33 -4.81 -12.91
N PHE A 321 -0.22 -5.49 -13.16
CA PHE A 321 0.59 -5.25 -14.34
C PHE A 321 -0.10 -5.72 -15.60
N GLY A 322 -0.82 -6.83 -15.57
CA GLY A 322 -1.64 -7.31 -16.68
C GLY A 322 -2.63 -6.23 -17.14
N ALA A 323 -3.39 -5.65 -16.21
CA ALA A 323 -4.33 -4.57 -16.53
C ALA A 323 -3.61 -3.31 -17.08
N ALA A 324 -2.46 -2.93 -16.52
CA ALA A 324 -1.68 -1.80 -17.01
C ALA A 324 -1.11 -2.06 -18.42
N PHE A 325 -0.62 -3.27 -18.69
CA PHE A 325 -0.08 -3.64 -20.00
C PHE A 325 -1.17 -3.79 -21.06
N ASP A 326 -2.37 -4.25 -20.70
CA ASP A 326 -3.52 -4.23 -21.60
C ASP A 326 -3.89 -2.79 -21.99
N ASN A 327 -3.85 -1.84 -21.05
CA ASN A 327 -4.05 -0.43 -21.36
C ASN A 327 -2.98 0.11 -22.34
N VAL A 328 -1.72 -0.29 -22.19
CA VAL A 328 -0.65 0.07 -23.13
C VAL A 328 -0.92 -0.50 -24.51
N ARG A 329 -1.31 -1.78 -24.61
CA ARG A 329 -1.63 -2.43 -25.90
C ARG A 329 -2.83 -1.78 -26.57
N ASN A 330 -3.90 -1.51 -25.82
CA ASN A 330 -5.09 -0.86 -26.35
C ASN A 330 -4.77 0.53 -26.88
N PHE A 331 -3.93 1.28 -26.17
CA PHE A 331 -3.44 2.58 -26.64
C PHE A 331 -2.65 2.44 -27.95
N ALA A 332 -1.73 1.47 -28.04
CA ALA A 332 -0.94 1.20 -29.25
C ALA A 332 -1.79 0.81 -30.47
N GLN A 333 -2.96 0.22 -30.22
CA GLN A 333 -3.92 -0.16 -31.25
C GLN A 333 -4.88 0.97 -31.65
N GLY A 334 -4.76 2.15 -31.00
CA GLY A 334 -5.64 3.29 -31.22
C GLY A 334 -7.01 3.18 -30.55
N THR A 335 -7.15 2.29 -29.57
CA THR A 335 -8.37 2.07 -28.78
C THR A 335 -8.09 2.22 -27.29
N PRO A 336 -7.65 3.39 -26.79
CA PRO A 336 -7.30 3.59 -25.41
C PRO A 336 -8.47 3.25 -24.48
N SER A 337 -8.17 2.60 -23.35
CA SER A 337 -9.16 2.15 -22.37
C SER A 337 -8.82 2.61 -20.97
N ASN A 338 -9.85 2.65 -20.09
CA ASN A 338 -9.72 3.03 -18.67
C ASN A 338 -9.09 4.41 -18.46
N ILE A 339 -9.34 5.34 -19.36
CA ILE A 339 -8.75 6.69 -19.35
C ILE A 339 -9.43 7.55 -18.27
N LEU A 340 -8.59 8.16 -17.42
CA LEU A 340 -9.00 9.07 -16.35
C LEU A 340 -9.33 10.47 -16.86
N ASN A 341 -8.57 10.94 -17.86
CA ASN A 341 -8.65 12.29 -18.43
C ASN A 341 -8.94 12.25 -19.96
N PRO A 342 -10.13 11.79 -20.36
CA PRO A 342 -10.48 11.61 -21.78
C PRO A 342 -10.51 12.92 -22.60
N GLU A 343 -10.56 14.06 -21.92
CA GLU A 343 -10.48 15.40 -22.51
C GLU A 343 -9.05 15.77 -22.99
N ALA A 344 -8.03 15.01 -22.63
CA ALA A 344 -6.68 15.24 -23.11
C ALA A 344 -6.61 15.00 -24.63
N ALA A 345 -6.32 16.06 -25.40
CA ALA A 345 -6.11 15.90 -26.83
C ALA A 345 -4.81 15.12 -27.08
N PRO A 346 -4.83 14.02 -27.84
CA PRO A 346 -3.62 13.24 -28.13
C PRO A 346 -2.57 14.12 -28.83
N ARG A 347 -1.31 13.96 -28.44
CA ARG A 347 -0.15 14.55 -29.13
C ARG A 347 0.17 13.84 -30.42
#